data_cefbf453b8e6243b49ffdd84d023ba7c
#
_entry.id   cefbf453b8e6243b49ffdd84d023ba7c
#
_cell.length_a   1.000
_cell.length_b   1.000
_cell.length_c   1.000
_cell.angle_alpha   90.00
_cell.angle_beta   90.00
_cell.angle_gamma   90.00
#
_symmetry.space_group_name_H-M   'P 1'
#
loop_
_entity.id
_entity.type
_entity.pdbx_description
1 polymer ?
#
loop_
_entity_poly.entity_id
_entity_poly.type
_entity_poly.pdbx_seq_one_letter_code
_entity_poly.pdbx_strand_id
1 'polypeptide(L)'
;MFLKKSALTVAAILLCMGMLGTARADELSQAGARLVEKYGQAVVSLQIVTKTTVSYGGKDASKEESKSETTGLVIDPSGLVVTALSSTDPNDILRSFMPDKMQMSTQVTSVKIILSNGQEMPAQVVLRDKDLDLVFLKPKKKPSKPLVATDLSNAAKPALLDETITLYRLGTVASRSIAACADRIQGIVEKPRMFYLPGAQTANTDGGAAIFDKDSKIVGILVLRVAPGRASSNSGFMSGMKESMIPIVIPASDILDAARQALEK
;
A
#
# COMPACT_ATOMS: atom_id res chain seq x y z
N MET A 1 -49.56 -32.92 21.23
CA MET A 1 -49.19 -31.63 21.83
C MET A 1 -47.66 -31.42 21.87
N PHE A 2 -46.85 -32.48 21.89
CA PHE A 2 -45.39 -32.41 21.97
C PHE A 2 -44.70 -32.01 20.62
N LEU A 3 -45.24 -32.37 19.44
CA LEU A 3 -44.63 -32.05 18.14
C LEU A 3 -44.65 -30.56 17.77
N LYS A 4 -45.64 -29.78 18.24
CA LYS A 4 -45.72 -28.34 17.96
C LYS A 4 -44.70 -27.51 18.76
N LYS A 5 -44.29 -27.98 19.95
CA LYS A 5 -43.29 -27.27 20.78
C LYS A 5 -41.86 -27.47 20.24
N SER A 6 -41.52 -28.64 19.69
CA SER A 6 -40.19 -28.91 19.10
C SER A 6 -39.99 -28.13 17.80
N ALA A 7 -41.00 -27.97 16.97
CA ALA A 7 -40.88 -27.19 15.72
C ALA A 7 -40.66 -25.68 15.99
N LEU A 8 -41.29 -25.13 17.04
CA LEU A 8 -41.11 -23.74 17.43
C LEU A 8 -39.68 -23.47 17.96
N THR A 9 -39.10 -24.43 18.71
CA THR A 9 -37.76 -24.32 19.28
C THR A 9 -36.68 -24.38 18.18
N VAL A 10 -36.87 -25.27 17.20
CA VAL A 10 -35.92 -25.37 16.03
C VAL A 10 -35.99 -24.12 15.16
N ALA A 11 -37.19 -23.56 14.94
CA ALA A 11 -37.35 -22.32 14.17
C ALA A 11 -36.71 -21.12 14.88
N ALA A 12 -36.79 -21.02 16.20
CA ALA A 12 -36.17 -19.96 16.99
C ALA A 12 -34.61 -20.05 16.95
N ILE A 13 -34.03 -21.26 16.99
CA ILE A 13 -32.60 -21.49 16.91
C ILE A 13 -32.07 -21.13 15.51
N LEU A 14 -32.78 -21.49 14.43
CA LEU A 14 -32.46 -21.14 13.06
C LEU A 14 -32.54 -19.61 12.82
N LEU A 15 -33.50 -18.93 13.43
CA LEU A 15 -33.60 -17.46 13.32
C LEU A 15 -32.48 -16.74 14.07
N CYS A 16 -32.04 -17.23 15.23
CA CYS A 16 -30.88 -16.69 15.96
C CYS A 16 -29.55 -16.93 15.23
N MET A 17 -29.35 -18.06 14.53
CA MET A 17 -28.14 -18.30 13.71
C MET A 17 -28.07 -17.40 12.48
N GLY A 18 -29.21 -17.04 11.88
CA GLY A 18 -29.25 -16.10 10.77
C GLY A 18 -28.84 -14.66 11.14
N MET A 19 -29.14 -14.23 12.35
CA MET A 19 -28.79 -12.88 12.84
C MET A 19 -27.32 -12.71 13.19
N LEU A 20 -26.61 -13.78 13.58
CA LEU A 20 -25.16 -13.71 13.88
C LEU A 20 -24.29 -13.49 12.64
N GLY A 21 -24.70 -14.00 11.49
CA GLY A 21 -23.97 -13.81 10.24
C GLY A 21 -24.08 -12.38 9.67
N THR A 22 -25.23 -11.75 9.81
CA THR A 22 -25.47 -10.37 9.35
C THR A 22 -24.78 -9.35 10.26
N ALA A 23 -24.70 -9.60 11.58
CA ALA A 23 -24.02 -8.72 12.52
C ALA A 23 -22.50 -8.60 12.25
N ARG A 24 -21.84 -9.69 11.81
CA ARG A 24 -20.40 -9.67 11.54
C ARG A 24 -20.04 -8.95 10.24
N ALA A 25 -20.86 -9.12 9.20
CA ALA A 25 -20.68 -8.37 7.95
C ALA A 25 -20.92 -6.86 8.17
N ASP A 26 -21.84 -6.51 9.06
CA ASP A 26 -22.13 -5.13 9.43
C ASP A 26 -20.97 -4.49 10.24
N GLU A 27 -20.34 -5.23 11.18
CA GLU A 27 -19.20 -4.74 11.97
C GLU A 27 -18.00 -4.36 11.09
N LEU A 28 -17.62 -5.18 10.11
CA LEU A 28 -16.49 -4.91 9.22
C LEU A 28 -16.79 -3.74 8.27
N SER A 29 -18.02 -3.65 7.77
CA SER A 29 -18.47 -2.52 6.95
C SER A 29 -18.45 -1.22 7.75
N GLN A 30 -18.91 -1.22 8.99
CA GLN A 30 -18.87 -0.07 9.88
C GLN A 30 -17.42 0.33 10.23
N ALA A 31 -16.53 -0.64 10.46
CA ALA A 31 -15.12 -0.37 10.69
C ALA A 31 -14.46 0.29 9.46
N GLY A 32 -14.76 -0.19 8.25
CA GLY A 32 -14.33 0.41 7.00
C GLY A 32 -14.83 1.85 6.83
N ALA A 33 -16.10 2.10 7.10
CA ALA A 33 -16.70 3.44 7.03
C ALA A 33 -16.01 4.42 8.00
N ARG A 34 -15.78 3.99 9.26
CA ARG A 34 -15.04 4.80 10.26
C ARG A 34 -13.61 5.09 9.82
N LEU A 35 -12.92 4.12 9.21
CA LEU A 35 -11.58 4.31 8.68
C LEU A 35 -11.54 5.32 7.55
N VAL A 36 -12.46 5.25 6.58
CA VAL A 36 -12.56 6.20 5.48
C VAL A 36 -12.87 7.60 6.00
N GLU A 37 -13.77 7.74 6.96
CA GLU A 37 -14.07 9.03 7.59
C GLU A 37 -12.84 9.62 8.28
N LYS A 38 -12.12 8.80 9.07
CA LYS A 38 -10.97 9.25 9.87
C LYS A 38 -9.73 9.51 9.03
N TYR A 39 -9.38 8.62 8.11
CA TYR A 39 -8.10 8.61 7.41
C TYR A 39 -8.21 8.74 5.89
N GLY A 40 -9.41 8.78 5.32
CA GLY A 40 -9.59 8.88 3.87
C GLY A 40 -8.91 10.10 3.24
N GLN A 41 -8.76 11.21 4.00
CA GLN A 41 -8.00 12.38 3.54
C GLN A 41 -6.49 12.22 3.70
N ALA A 42 -6.02 11.36 4.60
CA ALA A 42 -4.60 11.06 4.76
C ALA A 42 -4.07 10.14 3.64
N VAL A 43 -4.96 9.37 2.99
CA VAL A 43 -4.60 8.56 1.82
C VAL A 43 -4.69 9.45 0.58
N VAL A 44 -3.56 9.67 -0.08
CA VAL A 44 -3.41 10.61 -1.21
C VAL A 44 -2.99 9.87 -2.48
N SER A 45 -3.23 10.47 -3.66
CA SER A 45 -2.63 10.01 -4.90
C SER A 45 -1.28 10.70 -5.11
N LEU A 46 -0.29 9.93 -5.52
CA LEU A 46 1.01 10.44 -5.95
C LEU A 46 1.09 10.30 -7.46
N GLN A 47 1.26 11.41 -8.17
CA GLN A 47 1.53 11.42 -9.60
C GLN A 47 3.02 11.57 -9.81
N ILE A 48 3.60 10.64 -10.54
CA ILE A 48 5.03 10.53 -10.77
C ILE A 48 5.28 10.62 -12.28
N VAL A 49 6.18 11.50 -12.66
CA VAL A 49 6.69 11.58 -14.04
C VAL A 49 8.11 11.04 -14.04
N THR A 50 8.33 10.06 -14.89
CA THR A 50 9.64 9.41 -15.05
C THR A 50 10.12 9.54 -16.48
N LYS A 51 11.46 9.68 -16.62
CA LYS A 51 12.16 9.56 -17.89
C LYS A 51 12.97 8.28 -17.88
N THR A 52 12.61 7.37 -18.76
CA THR A 52 13.29 6.08 -18.91
C THR A 52 14.19 6.11 -20.12
N THR A 53 15.46 5.72 -19.94
CA THR A 53 16.43 5.51 -21.02
C THR A 53 16.74 4.03 -21.07
N VAL A 54 16.62 3.43 -22.24
CA VAL A 54 17.00 2.04 -22.51
C VAL A 54 18.24 2.08 -23.39
N SER A 55 19.29 1.36 -22.98
CA SER A 55 20.55 1.22 -23.72
C SER A 55 20.81 -0.25 -24.01
N TYR A 56 21.31 -0.54 -25.20
CA TYR A 56 21.73 -1.88 -25.62
C TYR A 56 23.16 -1.83 -26.15
N GLY A 57 24.05 -2.67 -25.59
CA GLY A 57 25.46 -2.70 -25.99
C GLY A 57 26.18 -1.35 -25.83
N GLY A 58 25.77 -0.54 -24.84
CA GLY A 58 26.39 0.77 -24.56
C GLY A 58 25.87 1.93 -25.43
N LYS A 59 24.88 1.72 -26.28
CA LYS A 59 24.24 2.77 -27.09
C LYS A 59 22.80 3.01 -26.60
N ASP A 60 22.41 4.29 -26.46
CA ASP A 60 21.03 4.66 -26.15
C ASP A 60 20.12 4.22 -27.32
N ALA A 61 19.14 3.34 -26.99
CA ALA A 61 18.19 2.82 -27.98
C ALA A 61 16.88 3.60 -27.96
N SER A 62 16.40 4.04 -26.78
CA SER A 62 15.18 4.85 -26.65
C SER A 62 15.20 5.71 -25.40
N LYS A 63 14.44 6.82 -25.47
CA LYS A 63 14.12 7.69 -24.31
C LYS A 63 12.62 7.90 -24.29
N GLU A 64 11.99 7.58 -23.18
CA GLU A 64 10.54 7.70 -23.02
C GLU A 64 10.22 8.43 -21.72
N GLU A 65 9.25 9.33 -21.78
CA GLU A 65 8.66 9.94 -20.59
C GLU A 65 7.32 9.26 -20.33
N SER A 66 7.12 8.81 -19.10
CA SER A 66 5.89 8.17 -18.66
C SER A 66 5.35 8.83 -17.40
N LYS A 67 4.03 8.76 -17.25
CA LYS A 67 3.30 9.28 -16.10
C LYS A 67 2.54 8.14 -15.47
N SER A 68 2.79 7.93 -14.18
CA SER A 68 2.12 6.92 -13.36
C SER A 68 1.50 7.54 -12.12
N GLU A 69 0.59 6.80 -11.52
CA GLU A 69 -0.01 7.18 -10.23
C GLU A 69 0.10 6.00 -9.26
N THR A 70 0.29 6.31 -7.99
CA THR A 70 0.30 5.34 -6.90
C THR A 70 -0.32 5.95 -5.64
N THR A 71 -0.60 5.11 -4.66
CA THR A 71 -1.11 5.56 -3.35
C THR A 71 0.03 6.03 -2.46
N GLY A 72 -0.22 7.06 -1.66
CA GLY A 72 0.65 7.50 -0.58
C GLY A 72 -0.13 7.77 0.69
N LEU A 73 0.53 7.69 1.84
CA LEU A 73 -0.04 7.96 3.15
C LEU A 73 0.61 9.19 3.78
N VAL A 74 -0.20 10.19 4.12
CA VAL A 74 0.24 11.34 4.92
C VAL A 74 0.45 10.87 6.36
N ILE A 75 1.66 11.03 6.87
CA ILE A 75 2.08 10.57 8.20
C ILE A 75 2.45 11.70 9.15
N ASP A 76 2.46 12.94 8.65
CA ASP A 76 2.69 14.15 9.45
C ASP A 76 1.87 15.32 8.90
N PRO A 77 1.27 16.16 9.76
CA PRO A 77 0.44 17.30 9.33
C PRO A 77 1.16 18.34 8.47
N SER A 78 2.49 18.36 8.44
CA SER A 78 3.28 19.21 7.53
C SER A 78 3.23 18.73 6.07
N GLY A 79 2.62 17.55 5.82
CA GLY A 79 2.49 16.94 4.52
C GLY A 79 3.59 15.93 4.19
N LEU A 80 4.28 15.39 5.20
CA LEU A 80 5.16 14.25 4.97
C LEU A 80 4.33 13.05 4.54
N VAL A 81 4.63 12.52 3.35
CA VAL A 81 3.97 11.37 2.75
C VAL A 81 4.95 10.24 2.61
N VAL A 82 4.52 9.00 2.90
CA VAL A 82 5.27 7.79 2.65
C VAL A 82 4.56 6.93 1.61
N THR A 83 5.32 6.24 0.76
CA THR A 83 4.84 5.23 -0.19
C THR A 83 5.94 4.21 -0.48
N ALA A 84 5.65 3.19 -1.29
CA ALA A 84 6.65 2.24 -1.75
C ALA A 84 7.67 2.90 -2.68
N LEU A 85 8.96 2.67 -2.44
CA LEU A 85 10.04 3.18 -3.30
C LEU A 85 9.94 2.58 -4.69
N SER A 86 9.67 1.28 -4.79
CA SER A 86 9.49 0.54 -6.04
C SER A 86 8.38 1.10 -6.94
N SER A 87 7.33 1.67 -6.34
CA SER A 87 6.24 2.34 -7.08
C SER A 87 6.66 3.70 -7.65
N THR A 88 7.73 4.31 -7.15
CA THR A 88 8.24 5.61 -7.61
C THR A 88 9.52 5.48 -8.43
N ASP A 89 10.38 4.53 -8.08
CA ASP A 89 11.67 4.28 -8.71
C ASP A 89 11.89 2.76 -8.87
N PRO A 90 11.42 2.17 -9.98
CA PRO A 90 11.49 0.73 -10.20
C PRO A 90 12.88 0.22 -10.63
N ASN A 91 13.91 1.07 -10.67
CA ASN A 91 15.21 0.72 -11.22
C ASN A 91 15.84 -0.54 -10.61
N ASP A 92 15.78 -0.69 -9.28
CA ASP A 92 16.41 -1.83 -8.60
C ASP A 92 15.65 -3.13 -8.92
N ILE A 93 14.30 -3.06 -9.04
CA ILE A 93 13.47 -4.19 -9.49
C ILE A 93 13.79 -4.55 -10.94
N LEU A 94 13.76 -3.57 -11.83
CA LEU A 94 14.00 -3.80 -13.26
C LEU A 94 15.36 -4.41 -13.55
N ARG A 95 16.41 -3.94 -12.87
CA ARG A 95 17.78 -4.49 -13.01
C ARG A 95 17.87 -5.97 -12.64
N SER A 96 17.06 -6.44 -11.68
CA SER A 96 17.07 -7.84 -11.26
C SER A 96 16.56 -8.82 -12.32
N PHE A 97 15.88 -8.30 -13.35
CA PHE A 97 15.26 -9.11 -14.41
C PHE A 97 15.86 -8.87 -15.80
N MET A 98 16.80 -7.91 -15.92
CA MET A 98 17.32 -7.54 -17.22
C MET A 98 18.49 -8.42 -17.66
N PRO A 99 18.59 -8.75 -18.97
CA PRO A 99 19.77 -9.36 -19.55
C PRO A 99 21.00 -8.44 -19.41
N ASP A 100 22.19 -9.02 -19.24
CA ASP A 100 23.47 -8.29 -19.03
C ASP A 100 23.78 -7.21 -20.09
N LYS A 101 23.31 -7.39 -21.32
CA LYS A 101 23.54 -6.46 -22.42
C LYS A 101 22.52 -5.31 -22.49
N MET A 102 21.46 -5.37 -21.71
CA MET A 102 20.39 -4.38 -21.68
C MET A 102 20.48 -3.58 -20.39
N GLN A 103 20.54 -2.27 -20.50
CA GLN A 103 20.50 -1.37 -19.34
C GLN A 103 19.28 -0.46 -19.46
N MET A 104 18.55 -0.35 -18.38
CA MET A 104 17.44 0.59 -18.23
C MET A 104 17.73 1.49 -17.05
N SER A 105 17.55 2.78 -17.27
CA SER A 105 17.65 3.78 -16.22
C SER A 105 16.40 4.63 -16.24
N THR A 106 15.69 4.64 -15.11
CA THR A 106 14.50 5.46 -14.90
C THR A 106 14.83 6.58 -13.93
N GLN A 107 14.59 7.81 -14.34
CA GLN A 107 14.79 9.00 -13.51
C GLN A 107 13.45 9.65 -13.21
N VAL A 108 13.14 9.85 -11.93
CA VAL A 108 11.98 10.64 -11.50
C VAL A 108 12.26 12.12 -11.79
N THR A 109 11.47 12.72 -12.69
CA THR A 109 11.59 14.12 -13.09
C THR A 109 10.68 15.04 -12.30
N SER A 110 9.49 14.56 -11.93
CA SER A 110 8.58 15.29 -11.04
C SER A 110 7.70 14.37 -10.22
N VAL A 111 7.30 14.84 -9.04
CA VAL A 111 6.30 14.21 -8.18
C VAL A 111 5.31 15.27 -7.73
N LYS A 112 4.02 14.91 -7.72
CA LYS A 112 2.95 15.70 -7.16
C LYS A 112 2.14 14.87 -6.17
N ILE A 113 1.80 15.46 -5.04
CA ILE A 113 0.80 14.95 -4.11
C ILE A 113 -0.55 15.51 -4.55
N ILE A 114 -1.54 14.65 -4.74
CA ILE A 114 -2.90 15.03 -5.11
C ILE A 114 -3.82 14.66 -3.96
N LEU A 115 -4.38 15.69 -3.32
CA LEU A 115 -5.27 15.53 -2.19
C LEU A 115 -6.66 15.05 -2.61
N SER A 116 -7.46 14.60 -1.66
CA SER A 116 -8.83 14.13 -1.89
C SER A 116 -9.77 15.16 -2.54
N ASN A 117 -9.49 16.45 -2.34
CA ASN A 117 -10.23 17.56 -2.95
C ASN A 117 -9.72 17.94 -4.36
N GLY A 118 -8.76 17.18 -4.91
CA GLY A 118 -8.14 17.45 -6.22
C GLY A 118 -7.01 18.48 -6.21
N GLN A 119 -6.70 19.10 -5.07
CA GLN A 119 -5.58 20.04 -4.98
C GLN A 119 -4.26 19.30 -5.24
N GLU A 120 -3.46 19.82 -6.17
CA GLU A 120 -2.13 19.31 -6.50
C GLU A 120 -1.05 20.12 -5.78
N MET A 121 -0.13 19.40 -5.16
CA MET A 121 1.04 19.99 -4.51
C MET A 121 2.33 19.38 -5.11
N PRO A 122 3.18 20.19 -5.79
CA PRO A 122 4.50 19.74 -6.17
C PRO A 122 5.29 19.27 -4.95
N ALA A 123 5.91 18.11 -5.06
CA ALA A 123 6.64 17.46 -3.97
C ALA A 123 8.09 17.16 -4.35
N GLN A 124 8.87 16.85 -3.35
CA GLN A 124 10.25 16.37 -3.48
C GLN A 124 10.49 15.16 -2.58
N VAL A 125 11.37 14.29 -3.01
CA VAL A 125 11.86 13.18 -2.21
C VAL A 125 12.81 13.72 -1.14
N VAL A 126 12.56 13.38 0.12
CA VAL A 126 13.42 13.76 1.26
C VAL A 126 14.22 12.59 1.80
N LEU A 127 13.69 11.36 1.69
CA LEU A 127 14.40 10.15 2.12
C LEU A 127 14.01 8.97 1.22
N ARG A 128 14.99 8.13 0.90
CA ARG A 128 14.79 6.80 0.31
C ARG A 128 15.38 5.76 1.26
N ASP A 129 14.57 4.81 1.65
CA ASP A 129 14.98 3.63 2.40
C ASP A 129 14.86 2.40 1.49
N LYS A 130 15.98 1.93 0.96
CA LYS A 130 16.02 0.78 0.06
C LYS A 130 15.79 -0.55 0.78
N ASP A 131 16.15 -0.62 2.05
CA ASP A 131 16.00 -1.83 2.85
C ASP A 131 14.54 -2.10 3.20
N LEU A 132 13.76 -1.04 3.38
CA LEU A 132 12.32 -1.12 3.65
C LEU A 132 11.47 -0.99 2.38
N ASP A 133 12.06 -0.68 1.23
CA ASP A 133 11.35 -0.28 0.01
C ASP A 133 10.42 0.93 0.26
N LEU A 134 10.89 1.93 1.01
CA LEU A 134 10.11 3.12 1.34
C LEU A 134 10.73 4.39 0.73
N VAL A 135 9.87 5.31 0.34
CA VAL A 135 10.23 6.68 -0.03
C VAL A 135 9.36 7.68 0.70
N PHE A 136 9.99 8.73 1.20
CA PHE A 136 9.34 9.83 1.90
C PHE A 136 9.40 11.08 1.04
N LEU A 137 8.26 11.75 0.97
CA LEU A 137 8.03 12.91 0.11
C LEU A 137 7.51 14.07 0.96
N LYS A 138 7.99 15.28 0.70
CA LYS A 138 7.43 16.51 1.29
C LYS A 138 6.93 17.44 0.18
N PRO A 139 5.84 18.21 0.40
CA PRO A 139 5.48 19.28 -0.49
C PRO A 139 6.64 20.30 -0.59
N LYS A 140 6.92 20.81 -1.79
CA LYS A 140 7.92 21.87 -1.99
C LYS A 140 7.55 23.19 -1.28
N LYS A 141 6.24 23.40 -1.07
CA LYS A 141 5.71 24.52 -0.29
C LYS A 141 4.85 23.96 0.84
N LYS A 142 5.04 24.49 2.05
CA LYS A 142 4.24 24.08 3.22
C LYS A 142 2.74 24.25 2.90
N PRO A 143 1.89 23.26 3.23
CA PRO A 143 0.44 23.39 3.09
C PRO A 143 -0.07 24.61 3.89
N SER A 144 -1.06 25.30 3.35
CA SER A 144 -1.67 26.46 4.02
C SER A 144 -2.43 26.09 5.31
N LYS A 145 -2.87 24.85 5.40
CA LYS A 145 -3.50 24.24 6.58
C LYS A 145 -2.85 22.91 6.85
N PRO A 146 -2.73 22.48 8.14
CA PRO A 146 -2.27 21.14 8.47
C PRO A 146 -3.09 20.09 7.73
N LEU A 147 -2.43 19.07 7.19
CA LEU A 147 -3.11 17.95 6.53
C LEU A 147 -3.56 16.93 7.57
N VAL A 148 -4.63 16.19 7.25
CA VAL A 148 -4.99 14.99 8.00
C VAL A 148 -3.86 13.99 7.83
N ALA A 149 -3.35 13.47 8.95
CA ALA A 149 -2.24 12.53 8.97
C ALA A 149 -2.58 11.29 9.80
N THR A 150 -1.97 10.17 9.46
CA THR A 150 -2.05 8.93 10.23
C THR A 150 -0.93 8.91 11.26
N ASP A 151 -1.30 8.74 12.53
CA ASP A 151 -0.33 8.59 13.63
C ASP A 151 0.26 7.17 13.62
N LEU A 152 1.53 7.06 13.21
CA LEU A 152 2.26 5.80 13.18
C LEU A 152 2.59 5.25 14.57
N SER A 153 2.51 6.06 15.63
CA SER A 153 2.73 5.61 17.01
C SER A 153 1.57 4.76 17.54
N ASN A 154 0.37 4.94 16.95
CA ASN A 154 -0.81 4.11 17.24
C ASN A 154 -0.83 2.84 16.37
N ALA A 155 0.27 2.09 16.42
CA ALA A 155 0.46 0.89 15.60
C ALA A 155 -0.28 -0.33 16.14
N ALA A 156 -0.90 -1.11 15.23
CA ALA A 156 -1.39 -2.44 15.51
C ALA A 156 -0.28 -3.49 15.35
N LYS A 157 -0.41 -4.58 16.09
CA LYS A 157 0.41 -5.79 15.93
C LYS A 157 -0.51 -6.97 15.70
N PRO A 158 -0.98 -7.18 14.46
CA PRO A 158 -1.93 -8.24 14.17
C PRO A 158 -1.29 -9.62 14.35
N ALA A 159 -2.11 -10.58 14.75
CA ALA A 159 -1.80 -11.99 14.73
C ALA A 159 -2.14 -12.63 13.37
N LEU A 160 -1.76 -13.88 13.21
CA LEU A 160 -2.13 -14.66 12.03
C LEU A 160 -3.65 -14.78 11.92
N LEU A 161 -4.19 -14.54 10.72
CA LEU A 161 -5.61 -14.51 10.39
C LEU A 161 -6.43 -13.36 10.99
N ASP A 162 -5.79 -12.40 11.67
CA ASP A 162 -6.50 -11.18 12.07
C ASP A 162 -7.01 -10.42 10.84
N GLU A 163 -8.21 -9.85 10.98
CA GLU A 163 -8.86 -9.06 9.94
C GLU A 163 -8.20 -7.68 9.81
N THR A 164 -7.97 -7.28 8.57
CA THR A 164 -7.39 -5.97 8.22
C THR A 164 -8.24 -5.27 7.17
N ILE A 165 -8.16 -3.95 7.15
CA ILE A 165 -8.80 -3.09 6.15
C ILE A 165 -7.71 -2.26 5.50
N THR A 166 -7.63 -2.34 4.18
CA THR A 166 -6.66 -1.61 3.37
C THR A 166 -7.33 -0.43 2.70
N LEU A 167 -6.77 0.76 2.87
CA LEU A 167 -7.18 1.98 2.17
C LEU A 167 -6.17 2.33 1.07
N TYR A 168 -6.68 2.66 -0.11
CA TYR A 168 -5.87 3.05 -1.27
C TYR A 168 -6.62 4.00 -2.19
N ARG A 169 -5.92 4.62 -3.15
CA ARG A 169 -6.52 5.47 -4.18
C ARG A 169 -6.64 4.71 -5.48
N LEU A 170 -7.80 4.80 -6.09
CA LEU A 170 -7.99 4.37 -7.46
C LEU A 170 -7.32 5.37 -8.41
N GLY A 171 -7.01 4.91 -9.64
CA GLY A 171 -6.42 5.77 -10.66
C GLY A 171 -7.39 6.81 -11.23
N THR A 172 -6.93 7.57 -12.23
CA THR A 172 -7.69 8.64 -12.90
C THR A 172 -9.03 8.17 -13.48
N VAL A 173 -9.11 6.94 -13.96
CA VAL A 173 -10.36 6.36 -14.51
C VAL A 173 -11.50 6.37 -13.49
N ALA A 174 -11.18 6.21 -12.20
CA ALA A 174 -12.13 6.28 -11.09
C ALA A 174 -12.02 7.60 -10.31
N SER A 175 -11.57 8.68 -10.95
CA SER A 175 -11.47 10.03 -10.37
C SER A 175 -10.65 10.06 -9.08
N ARG A 176 -9.68 9.16 -8.91
CA ARG A 176 -8.85 9.00 -7.71
C ARG A 176 -9.67 8.81 -6.43
N SER A 177 -10.82 8.16 -6.56
CA SER A 177 -11.68 7.86 -5.41
C SER A 177 -10.93 7.02 -4.38
N ILE A 178 -11.28 7.21 -3.09
CA ILE A 178 -10.83 6.31 -2.04
C ILE A 178 -11.49 4.94 -2.22
N ALA A 179 -10.71 3.90 -2.08
CA ALA A 179 -11.19 2.53 -2.07
C ALA A 179 -10.73 1.81 -0.81
N ALA A 180 -11.48 0.81 -0.42
CA ALA A 180 -11.16 -0.04 0.71
C ALA A 180 -11.39 -1.51 0.33
N CYS A 181 -10.51 -2.39 0.81
CA CYS A 181 -10.76 -3.82 0.79
C CYS A 181 -10.50 -4.41 2.18
N ALA A 182 -11.20 -5.50 2.48
CA ALA A 182 -11.02 -6.26 3.72
C ALA A 182 -10.23 -7.53 3.41
N ASP A 183 -9.30 -7.88 4.29
CA ASP A 183 -8.44 -9.03 4.13
C ASP A 183 -7.99 -9.58 5.49
N ARG A 184 -7.07 -10.55 5.48
CA ARG A 184 -6.46 -11.14 6.68
C ARG A 184 -4.96 -11.25 6.53
N ILE A 185 -4.25 -11.18 7.65
CA ILE A 185 -2.83 -11.51 7.69
C ILE A 185 -2.64 -12.99 7.43
N GLN A 186 -1.98 -13.35 6.34
CA GLN A 186 -1.75 -14.75 5.95
C GLN A 186 -0.41 -15.29 6.44
N GLY A 187 0.50 -14.44 6.86
CA GLY A 187 1.79 -14.85 7.39
C GLY A 187 2.48 -13.74 8.17
N ILE A 188 3.35 -14.16 9.09
CA ILE A 188 4.20 -13.25 9.85
C ILE A 188 5.63 -13.79 9.72
N VAL A 189 6.52 -12.97 9.17
CA VAL A 189 7.94 -13.28 9.07
C VAL A 189 8.68 -12.43 10.09
N GLU A 190 9.40 -13.08 11.01
CA GLU A 190 10.09 -12.38 12.10
C GLU A 190 11.54 -12.05 11.77
N LYS A 191 12.22 -12.89 11.01
CA LYS A 191 13.66 -12.76 10.73
C LYS A 191 13.95 -12.79 9.23
N PRO A 192 14.99 -12.08 8.78
CA PRO A 192 15.93 -11.21 9.51
C PRO A 192 15.29 -9.90 9.98
N ARG A 193 14.16 -9.47 9.40
CA ARG A 193 13.36 -8.31 9.75
C ARG A 193 11.88 -8.69 9.70
N MET A 194 11.10 -8.13 10.60
CA MET A 194 9.69 -8.45 10.69
C MET A 194 8.90 -7.81 9.52
N PHE A 195 7.99 -8.57 8.95
CA PHE A 195 6.96 -8.08 8.02
C PHE A 195 5.75 -9.03 8.02
N TYR A 196 4.61 -8.52 7.52
CA TYR A 196 3.42 -9.34 7.36
C TYR A 196 3.18 -9.69 5.90
N LEU A 197 2.60 -10.87 5.67
CA LEU A 197 2.09 -11.28 4.36
C LEU A 197 0.59 -11.00 4.34
N PRO A 198 0.13 -10.09 3.47
CA PRO A 198 -1.29 -9.80 3.34
C PRO A 198 -2.01 -10.89 2.54
N GLY A 199 -3.34 -10.92 2.63
CA GLY A 199 -4.16 -11.73 1.75
C GLY A 199 -4.27 -11.15 0.33
N ALA A 200 -4.96 -11.89 -0.54
CA ALA A 200 -4.97 -11.61 -1.97
C ALA A 200 -5.62 -10.28 -2.35
N GLN A 201 -6.60 -9.82 -1.59
CA GLN A 201 -7.26 -8.54 -1.87
C GLN A 201 -6.30 -7.36 -1.69
N THR A 202 -5.60 -7.34 -0.55
CA THR A 202 -4.56 -6.33 -0.26
C THR A 202 -3.38 -6.45 -1.22
N ALA A 203 -2.94 -7.67 -1.49
CA ALA A 203 -1.81 -7.95 -2.39
C ALA A 203 -2.02 -7.45 -3.83
N ASN A 204 -3.27 -7.29 -4.26
CA ASN A 204 -3.62 -6.77 -5.60
C ASN A 204 -3.81 -5.24 -5.61
N THR A 205 -3.58 -4.53 -4.51
CA THR A 205 -3.59 -3.07 -4.48
C THR A 205 -2.22 -2.48 -4.84
N ASP A 206 -2.18 -1.16 -5.04
CA ASP A 206 -0.93 -0.47 -5.36
C ASP A 206 0.02 -0.41 -4.15
N GLY A 207 1.31 -0.43 -4.40
CA GLY A 207 2.31 -0.13 -3.38
C GLY A 207 2.06 1.24 -2.75
N GLY A 208 2.23 1.32 -1.42
CA GLY A 208 1.89 2.51 -0.64
C GLY A 208 0.47 2.49 -0.05
N ALA A 209 -0.36 1.47 -0.36
CA ALA A 209 -1.64 1.27 0.29
C ALA A 209 -1.48 1.11 1.81
N ALA A 210 -2.36 1.74 2.59
CA ALA A 210 -2.29 1.76 4.05
C ALA A 210 -3.19 0.68 4.65
N ILE A 211 -2.64 -0.14 5.52
CA ILE A 211 -3.33 -1.27 6.15
C ILE A 211 -3.61 -0.94 7.62
N PHE A 212 -4.85 -1.15 8.04
CA PHE A 212 -5.34 -0.91 9.39
C PHE A 212 -5.99 -2.16 9.97
N ASP A 213 -6.07 -2.24 11.29
CA ASP A 213 -6.95 -3.18 11.97
C ASP A 213 -8.38 -2.62 12.06
N LYS A 214 -9.31 -3.43 12.57
CA LYS A 214 -10.71 -3.03 12.76
C LYS A 214 -10.92 -1.92 13.81
N ASP A 215 -9.93 -1.70 14.69
CA ASP A 215 -9.94 -0.66 15.70
C ASP A 215 -9.30 0.65 15.20
N SER A 216 -9.06 0.75 13.90
CA SER A 216 -8.47 1.92 13.24
C SER A 216 -7.03 2.23 13.66
N LYS A 217 -6.27 1.22 14.10
CA LYS A 217 -4.83 1.33 14.32
C LYS A 217 -4.09 0.93 13.07
N ILE A 218 -3.02 1.65 12.76
CA ILE A 218 -2.21 1.37 11.57
C ILE A 218 -1.39 0.08 11.75
N VAL A 219 -1.52 -0.86 10.82
CA VAL A 219 -0.66 -2.04 10.74
C VAL A 219 0.63 -1.70 10.01
N GLY A 220 0.52 -1.05 8.85
CA GLY A 220 1.67 -0.71 8.03
C GLY A 220 1.30 -0.28 6.62
N ILE A 221 2.27 -0.38 5.72
CA ILE A 221 2.14 0.00 4.30
C ILE A 221 2.54 -1.18 3.42
N LEU A 222 1.78 -1.38 2.33
CA LEU A 222 2.09 -2.37 1.31
C LEU A 222 3.29 -1.95 0.48
N VAL A 223 4.25 -2.85 0.33
CA VAL A 223 5.39 -2.72 -0.59
C VAL A 223 5.60 -4.02 -1.36
N LEU A 224 6.38 -3.97 -2.44
CA LEU A 224 6.72 -5.12 -3.25
C LEU A 224 8.17 -5.53 -3.03
N ARG A 225 8.41 -6.77 -2.62
CA ARG A 225 9.76 -7.34 -2.51
C ARG A 225 10.06 -8.31 -3.63
N VAL A 226 11.25 -8.18 -4.18
CA VAL A 226 11.79 -9.16 -5.14
C VAL A 226 12.45 -10.29 -4.36
N ALA A 227 12.01 -11.53 -4.60
CA ALA A 227 12.63 -12.71 -4.01
C ALA A 227 13.97 -12.97 -4.70
N PRO A 228 15.11 -13.05 -3.96
CA PRO A 228 16.41 -13.32 -4.56
C PRO A 228 16.41 -14.67 -5.29
N GLY A 229 16.95 -14.72 -6.52
CA GLY A 229 17.26 -15.94 -7.24
C GLY A 229 16.10 -16.64 -7.97
N ARG A 230 14.93 -16.02 -8.10
CA ARG A 230 13.75 -16.64 -8.76
C ARG A 230 13.48 -16.16 -10.19
N ALA A 231 14.42 -15.49 -10.84
CA ALA A 231 14.30 -15.24 -12.27
C ALA A 231 14.42 -16.60 -13.02
N SER A 232 13.27 -17.26 -13.23
CA SER A 232 13.22 -18.48 -14.03
C SER A 232 13.55 -18.14 -15.48
N SER A 233 14.63 -18.69 -15.99
CA SER A 233 15.08 -18.52 -17.39
C SER A 233 14.10 -19.06 -18.44
N ASN A 234 13.02 -19.75 -18.04
CA ASN A 234 12.05 -20.39 -18.91
C ASN A 234 10.69 -19.70 -19.00
N SER A 235 10.37 -18.78 -18.11
CA SER A 235 9.16 -17.94 -18.23
C SER A 235 9.54 -16.61 -18.86
N GLY A 236 8.73 -16.10 -19.79
CA GLY A 236 8.98 -14.79 -20.41
C GLY A 236 9.17 -13.71 -19.33
N PHE A 237 9.90 -12.63 -19.66
CA PHE A 237 10.30 -11.54 -18.76
C PHE A 237 9.17 -11.08 -17.79
N MET A 238 7.95 -10.86 -18.31
CA MET A 238 6.81 -10.41 -17.50
C MET A 238 6.30 -11.47 -16.51
N SER A 239 6.30 -12.75 -16.89
CA SER A 239 5.90 -13.86 -16.01
C SER A 239 6.91 -14.09 -14.91
N GLY A 240 8.20 -14.08 -15.24
CA GLY A 240 9.28 -14.21 -14.24
C GLY A 240 9.29 -13.07 -13.23
N MET A 241 9.00 -11.83 -13.65
CA MET A 241 8.86 -10.68 -12.76
C MET A 241 7.70 -10.88 -11.77
N LYS A 242 6.51 -11.26 -12.27
CA LYS A 242 5.32 -11.48 -11.42
C LYS A 242 5.51 -12.60 -10.40
N GLU A 243 6.17 -13.69 -10.79
CA GLU A 243 6.44 -14.84 -9.89
C GLU A 243 7.49 -14.55 -8.82
N SER A 244 8.34 -13.55 -9.07
CA SER A 244 9.46 -13.18 -8.19
C SER A 244 9.12 -12.02 -7.24
N MET A 245 7.99 -11.34 -7.44
CA MET A 245 7.56 -10.21 -6.59
C MET A 245 6.56 -10.69 -5.55
N ILE A 246 6.87 -10.39 -4.29
CA ILE A 246 6.02 -10.74 -3.15
C ILE A 246 5.53 -9.46 -2.50
N PRO A 247 4.20 -9.23 -2.45
CA PRO A 247 3.63 -8.14 -1.67
C PRO A 247 3.82 -8.42 -0.17
N ILE A 248 4.37 -7.45 0.55
CA ILE A 248 4.55 -7.52 1.99
C ILE A 248 4.08 -6.23 2.65
N VAL A 249 3.76 -6.29 3.92
CA VAL A 249 3.40 -5.13 4.72
C VAL A 249 4.54 -4.80 5.67
N ILE A 250 5.11 -3.61 5.49
CA ILE A 250 6.11 -3.07 6.41
C ILE A 250 5.39 -2.55 7.67
N PRO A 251 5.77 -3.00 8.88
CA PRO A 251 5.14 -2.57 10.12
C PRO A 251 5.23 -1.05 10.34
N ALA A 252 4.17 -0.46 10.90
CA ALA A 252 4.13 0.97 11.17
C ALA A 252 5.26 1.44 12.11
N SER A 253 5.75 0.58 13.01
CA SER A 253 6.91 0.87 13.87
C SER A 253 8.18 1.14 13.07
N ASP A 254 8.45 0.32 12.05
CA ASP A 254 9.65 0.46 11.22
C ASP A 254 9.55 1.71 10.33
N ILE A 255 8.31 2.01 9.85
CA ILE A 255 8.04 3.24 9.09
C ILE A 255 8.25 4.48 9.98
N LEU A 256 7.84 4.44 11.25
CA LEU A 256 8.00 5.54 12.19
C LEU A 256 9.48 5.89 12.41
N ASP A 257 10.34 4.88 12.54
CA ASP A 257 11.78 5.10 12.75
C ASP A 257 12.43 5.76 11.52
N ALA A 258 12.06 5.37 10.30
CA ALA A 258 12.50 6.01 9.08
C ALA A 258 11.88 7.43 8.91
N ALA A 259 10.62 7.62 9.32
CA ALA A 259 9.92 8.90 9.23
C ALA A 259 10.57 9.99 10.10
N ARG A 260 11.10 9.63 11.28
CA ARG A 260 11.84 10.57 12.16
C ARG A 260 13.04 11.18 11.40
N GLN A 261 13.80 10.37 10.66
CA GLN A 261 14.92 10.84 9.85
C GLN A 261 14.45 11.73 8.69
N ALA A 262 13.27 11.43 8.10
CA ALA A 262 12.71 12.23 7.02
C ALA A 262 12.18 13.60 7.49
N LEU A 263 11.76 13.71 8.74
CA LEU A 263 11.28 14.98 9.33
C LEU A 263 12.40 15.97 9.60
N GLU A 264 13.62 15.50 9.85
CA GLU A 264 14.82 16.32 10.11
C GLU A 264 15.40 16.97 8.84
N LYS A 265 14.98 16.51 7.65
CA LYS A 265 15.39 17.03 6.33
C LYS A 265 14.36 18.01 5.77
#